data_2292156d0f49fc83a309b0328171b81f
#
_entry.id   2292156d0f49fc83a309b0328171b81f
#
_cell.length_a   1.000
_cell.length_b   1.000
_cell.length_c   1.000
_cell.angle_alpha   90.00
_cell.angle_beta   90.00
_cell.angle_gamma   90.00
#
_symmetry.space_group_name_H-M   'P 1'
#
loop_
_entity.id
_entity.type
_entity.pdbx_description
1 polymer ?
#
loop_
_entity_poly.entity_id
_entity_poly.type
_entity_poly.pdbx_seq_one_letter_code
_entity_poly.pdbx_strand_id
1 'polypeptide(L)'
;MGLNDETATSMVWVNSAKTLVDIDRSTEGAEITFASEAGQLEMFMFASGAKTSQGANRVKDVNRDLATVSGFAYLPPLHTLGFHFCKWAPVSADMLMDRNRKFTDYGFPIDVLWSDIEWAQQYDDPAGYEYFIFNPANFTETQITQMNSEIEE
;
A
#
# COMPACT_ATOMS: atom_id res chain seq x y z
N MET A 1 2.57 -18.03 -2.10
CA MET A 1 3.74 -18.71 -1.48
C MET A 1 3.26 -20.00 -0.84
N GLY A 2 3.96 -21.10 -1.10
CA GLY A 2 3.73 -22.40 -0.47
C GLY A 2 4.82 -22.68 0.57
N LEU A 3 4.45 -23.24 1.71
CA LEU A 3 5.34 -23.57 2.80
C LEU A 3 5.11 -25.02 3.25
N ASN A 4 6.20 -25.73 3.49
CA ASN A 4 6.19 -26.98 4.23
C ASN A 4 7.37 -26.99 5.22
N ASP A 5 7.59 -28.09 5.92
CA ASP A 5 8.63 -28.19 6.95
C ASP A 5 10.06 -28.03 6.42
N GLU A 6 10.28 -28.21 5.13
CA GLU A 6 11.62 -28.21 4.53
C GLU A 6 11.86 -27.12 3.51
N THR A 7 10.83 -26.66 2.80
CA THR A 7 10.95 -25.74 1.68
C THR A 7 9.95 -24.59 1.75
N ALA A 8 10.30 -23.47 1.14
CA ALA A 8 9.38 -22.41 0.77
C ALA A 8 9.43 -22.23 -0.74
N THR A 9 8.29 -22.08 -1.35
CA THR A 9 8.16 -21.80 -2.78
C THR A 9 7.29 -20.58 -3.01
N SER A 10 7.62 -19.80 -4.01
CA SER A 10 6.77 -18.67 -4.44
C SER A 10 6.68 -18.66 -5.96
N MET A 11 5.57 -18.14 -6.44
CA MET A 11 5.34 -17.95 -7.86
C MET A 11 4.84 -16.53 -8.10
N VAL A 12 5.35 -15.89 -9.13
CA VAL A 12 4.88 -14.58 -9.62
C VAL A 12 4.39 -14.79 -11.05
N TRP A 13 3.14 -14.45 -11.27
CA TRP A 13 2.54 -14.37 -12.59
C TRP A 13 2.67 -12.95 -13.10
N VAL A 14 3.38 -12.76 -14.20
CA VAL A 14 3.63 -11.44 -14.81
C VAL A 14 2.68 -11.24 -15.97
N ASN A 15 1.59 -10.57 -15.70
CA ASN A 15 0.60 -10.22 -16.70
C ASN A 15 -0.16 -8.97 -16.27
N SER A 16 -0.34 -8.02 -17.16
CA SER A 16 -1.05 -6.76 -16.92
C SER A 16 -2.54 -6.79 -17.27
N ALA A 17 -3.00 -7.88 -17.90
CA ALA A 17 -4.41 -8.04 -18.19
C ALA A 17 -5.18 -8.50 -16.96
N LYS A 18 -6.50 -8.33 -17.01
CA LYS A 18 -7.39 -8.85 -15.99
C LYS A 18 -7.22 -10.36 -15.87
N THR A 19 -6.96 -10.82 -14.66
CA THR A 19 -6.62 -12.21 -14.37
C THR A 19 -7.54 -12.74 -13.27
N LEU A 20 -8.18 -13.86 -13.56
CA LEU A 20 -8.85 -14.68 -12.56
C LEU A 20 -7.80 -15.57 -11.87
N VAL A 21 -7.84 -15.64 -10.55
CA VAL A 21 -7.06 -16.58 -9.76
C VAL A 21 -8.03 -17.49 -9.03
N ASP A 22 -8.00 -18.76 -9.30
CA ASP A 22 -8.77 -19.78 -8.61
C ASP A 22 -7.86 -20.68 -7.77
N ILE A 23 -8.29 -21.00 -6.56
CA ILE A 23 -7.52 -21.80 -5.61
C ILE A 23 -8.39 -22.94 -5.10
N ASP A 24 -8.13 -24.13 -5.57
CA ASP A 24 -8.74 -25.35 -5.06
C ASP A 24 -7.82 -26.04 -4.05
N ARG A 25 -8.39 -26.44 -2.92
CA ARG A 25 -7.67 -27.11 -1.83
C ARG A 25 -8.25 -28.49 -1.56
N SER A 26 -7.36 -29.47 -1.57
CA SER A 26 -7.70 -30.84 -1.23
C SER A 26 -6.77 -31.36 -0.11
N THR A 27 -7.02 -32.58 0.34
CA THR A 27 -6.12 -33.28 1.30
C THR A 27 -4.76 -33.62 0.68
N GLU A 28 -4.66 -33.62 -0.65
CA GLU A 28 -3.45 -33.92 -1.40
C GLU A 28 -2.61 -32.68 -1.74
N GLY A 29 -3.17 -31.48 -1.57
CA GLY A 29 -2.47 -30.25 -1.87
C GLY A 29 -3.39 -29.10 -2.28
N ALA A 30 -2.82 -28.10 -2.95
CA ALA A 30 -3.55 -26.98 -3.51
C ALA A 30 -3.22 -26.85 -5.00
N GLU A 31 -4.26 -26.66 -5.79
CA GLU A 31 -4.17 -26.27 -7.20
C GLU A 31 -4.47 -24.77 -7.32
N ILE A 32 -3.64 -24.06 -8.07
CA ILE A 32 -3.83 -22.62 -8.31
C ILE A 32 -3.91 -22.42 -9.82
N THR A 33 -5.04 -21.95 -10.28
CA THR A 33 -5.28 -21.65 -11.70
C THR A 33 -5.25 -20.14 -11.93
N PHE A 34 -4.43 -19.70 -12.88
CA PHE A 34 -4.41 -18.32 -13.38
C PHE A 34 -5.01 -18.29 -14.78
N ALA A 35 -6.03 -17.48 -14.99
CA ALA A 35 -6.65 -17.28 -16.28
C ALA A 35 -6.68 -15.79 -16.63
N SER A 36 -5.84 -15.37 -17.57
CA SER A 36 -5.74 -13.99 -18.04
C SER A 36 -6.49 -13.81 -19.35
N GLU A 37 -7.18 -12.68 -19.51
CA GLU A 37 -7.95 -12.37 -20.74
C GLU A 37 -7.05 -12.16 -21.96
N ALA A 38 -5.81 -11.72 -21.75
CA ALA A 38 -4.84 -11.44 -22.81
C ALA A 38 -3.42 -11.38 -22.24
N GLY A 39 -2.45 -11.08 -23.09
CA GLY A 39 -1.07 -10.87 -22.70
C GLY A 39 -0.18 -12.10 -22.89
N GLN A 40 1.02 -12.02 -22.38
CA GLN A 40 2.02 -13.08 -22.45
C GLN A 40 1.90 -14.00 -21.24
N LEU A 41 2.25 -15.26 -21.45
CA LEU A 41 2.45 -16.22 -20.37
C LEU A 41 3.90 -16.09 -19.86
N GLU A 42 4.08 -15.35 -18.78
CA GLU A 42 5.38 -15.18 -18.12
C GLU A 42 5.24 -15.48 -16.63
N MET A 43 6.08 -16.36 -16.14
CA MET A 43 6.02 -16.81 -14.76
C MET A 43 7.42 -17.00 -14.18
N PHE A 44 7.64 -16.48 -12.97
CA PHE A 44 8.84 -16.75 -12.20
C PHE A 44 8.51 -17.66 -11.02
N MET A 45 9.31 -18.67 -10.83
CA MET A 45 9.21 -19.57 -9.68
C MET A 45 10.46 -19.44 -8.82
N PHE A 46 10.28 -19.33 -7.52
CA PHE A 46 11.34 -19.24 -6.53
C PHE A 46 11.19 -20.39 -5.55
N ALA A 47 12.27 -21.06 -5.23
CA ALA A 47 12.29 -22.14 -4.25
C ALA A 47 13.51 -22.01 -3.37
N SER A 48 13.32 -22.00 -2.05
CA SER A 48 14.43 -22.12 -1.12
C SER A 48 14.89 -23.56 -1.05
N GLY A 49 16.21 -23.79 -1.12
CA GLY A 49 16.81 -25.11 -0.91
C GLY A 49 16.60 -25.62 0.52
N ALA A 50 16.69 -26.94 0.68
CA ALA A 50 16.64 -27.58 1.97
C ALA A 50 17.78 -27.10 2.86
N LYS A 51 17.45 -26.82 4.12
CA LYS A 51 18.33 -26.58 5.28
C LYS A 51 19.79 -26.19 4.99
N THR A 52 20.07 -24.92 4.98
CA THR A 52 21.42 -24.47 5.34
C THR A 52 21.59 -24.60 6.88
N SER A 53 22.79 -24.91 7.33
CA SER A 53 23.15 -25.13 8.74
C SER A 53 22.92 -23.94 9.70
N GLN A 54 22.28 -22.89 9.27
CA GLN A 54 22.04 -21.66 10.04
C GLN A 54 20.55 -21.37 10.33
N GLY A 55 19.68 -22.37 10.36
CA GLY A 55 18.28 -22.18 10.69
C GLY A 55 17.52 -21.52 9.54
N ALA A 56 16.66 -22.26 8.93
CA ALA A 56 15.99 -21.90 7.69
C ALA A 56 15.18 -20.61 7.77
N ASN A 57 15.68 -19.53 7.22
CA ASN A 57 14.90 -18.36 6.86
C ASN A 57 14.30 -18.51 5.45
N ARG A 58 13.73 -19.68 5.16
CA ARG A 58 13.20 -20.06 3.84
C ARG A 58 12.34 -18.99 3.18
N VAL A 59 11.47 -18.36 3.96
CA VAL A 59 10.61 -17.28 3.49
C VAL A 59 11.44 -16.05 3.11
N LYS A 60 12.46 -15.71 3.91
CA LYS A 60 13.35 -14.58 3.61
C LYS A 60 14.19 -14.81 2.37
N ASP A 61 14.61 -16.06 2.15
CA ASP A 61 15.41 -16.41 0.97
C ASP A 61 14.56 -16.26 -0.30
N VAL A 62 13.34 -16.80 -0.31
CA VAL A 62 12.39 -16.62 -1.42
C VAL A 62 12.06 -15.16 -1.65
N ASN A 63 11.86 -14.37 -0.59
CA ASN A 63 11.60 -12.93 -0.72
C ASN A 63 12.83 -12.18 -1.27
N ARG A 64 14.04 -12.59 -0.91
CA ARG A 64 15.26 -12.00 -1.46
C ARG A 64 15.40 -12.31 -2.95
N ASP A 65 15.12 -13.54 -3.35
CA ASP A 65 15.17 -13.96 -4.76
C ASP A 65 14.13 -13.19 -5.58
N LEU A 66 12.92 -13.04 -5.06
CA LEU A 66 11.89 -12.17 -5.67
C LEU A 66 12.40 -10.73 -5.80
N ALA A 67 12.96 -10.15 -4.74
CA ALA A 67 13.47 -8.79 -4.76
C ALA A 67 14.67 -8.63 -5.72
N THR A 68 15.44 -9.69 -5.97
CA THR A 68 16.52 -9.66 -6.97
C THR A 68 15.97 -9.51 -8.39
N VAL A 69 14.82 -10.10 -8.67
CA VAL A 69 14.16 -10.01 -9.99
C VAL A 69 13.35 -8.72 -10.13
N SER A 70 12.56 -8.38 -9.11
CA SER A 70 11.66 -7.21 -9.15
C SER A 70 12.33 -5.88 -8.80
N GLY A 71 13.54 -5.91 -8.25
CA GLY A 71 14.22 -4.79 -7.61
C GLY A 71 13.92 -4.71 -6.11
N PHE A 72 14.90 -4.19 -5.38
CA PHE A 72 14.75 -3.88 -3.96
C PHE A 72 14.08 -2.53 -3.78
N ALA A 73 13.31 -2.37 -2.69
CA ALA A 73 12.78 -1.07 -2.31
C ALA A 73 13.93 -0.08 -2.04
N TYR A 74 13.84 1.12 -2.59
CA TYR A 74 14.77 2.20 -2.25
C TYR A 74 14.41 2.81 -0.88
N LEU A 75 15.38 3.46 -0.26
CA LEU A 75 15.15 4.15 1.01
C LEU A 75 14.23 5.35 0.78
N PRO A 76 13.06 5.39 1.41
CA PRO A 76 12.15 6.50 1.25
C PRO A 76 12.63 7.74 2.02
N PRO A 77 12.05 8.93 1.79
CA PRO A 77 12.30 10.13 2.60
C PRO A 77 12.02 9.86 4.09
N LEU A 78 12.81 10.48 4.96
CA LEU A 78 12.78 10.18 6.41
C LEU A 78 11.39 10.40 7.04
N HIS A 79 10.68 11.46 6.64
CA HIS A 79 9.35 11.77 7.16
C HIS A 79 8.33 10.67 6.90
N THR A 80 8.50 9.87 5.84
CA THR A 80 7.61 8.74 5.53
C THR A 80 7.79 7.54 6.47
N LEU A 81 8.87 7.51 7.25
CA LEU A 81 9.15 6.52 8.29
C LEU A 81 8.70 6.98 9.68
N GLY A 82 8.20 8.22 9.79
CA GLY A 82 7.76 8.82 11.03
C GLY A 82 6.31 8.47 11.39
N PHE A 83 5.71 9.31 12.24
CA PHE A 83 4.33 9.12 12.68
C PHE A 83 3.35 9.73 11.68
N HIS A 84 2.47 8.89 11.17
CA HIS A 84 1.40 9.26 10.26
C HIS A 84 0.05 9.23 10.97
N PHE A 85 -0.72 10.28 10.86
CA PHE A 85 -2.08 10.33 11.38
C PHE A 85 -3.09 10.40 10.25
N CYS A 86 -3.98 9.42 10.18
CA CYS A 86 -5.12 9.36 9.28
C CYS A 86 -6.38 9.03 10.05
N LYS A 87 -7.49 9.58 9.63
CA LYS A 87 -8.81 9.22 10.13
C LYS A 87 -9.84 9.28 9.01
N TRP A 88 -10.53 8.19 8.79
CA TRP A 88 -11.70 8.16 7.93
C TRP A 88 -12.86 8.90 8.61
N ALA A 89 -13.03 10.14 8.27
CA ALA A 89 -14.07 11.04 8.77
C ALA A 89 -14.14 12.26 7.86
N PRO A 90 -15.22 13.01 7.86
CA PRO A 90 -15.29 14.30 7.18
C PRO A 90 -14.04 15.13 7.51
N VAL A 91 -13.47 15.74 6.48
CA VAL A 91 -12.21 16.48 6.57
C VAL A 91 -12.36 17.82 5.84
N SER A 92 -11.69 18.85 6.39
CA SER A 92 -11.49 20.14 5.73
C SER A 92 -10.07 20.63 5.97
N ALA A 93 -9.64 21.62 5.21
CA ALA A 93 -8.35 22.27 5.44
C ALA A 93 -8.22 22.80 6.87
N ASP A 94 -9.26 23.46 7.38
CA ASP A 94 -9.28 23.99 8.77
C ASP A 94 -9.11 22.86 9.80
N MET A 95 -9.76 21.72 9.58
CA MET A 95 -9.62 20.58 10.49
C MET A 95 -8.21 19.98 10.45
N LEU A 96 -7.55 19.97 9.31
CA LEU A 96 -6.17 19.49 9.20
C LEU A 96 -5.21 20.44 9.91
N MET A 97 -5.36 21.75 9.72
CA MET A 97 -4.58 22.77 10.43
C MET A 97 -4.81 22.70 11.96
N ASP A 98 -6.06 22.56 12.40
CA ASP A 98 -6.38 22.41 13.84
C ASP A 98 -5.74 21.15 14.41
N ARG A 99 -5.75 20.05 13.70
CA ARG A 99 -5.06 18.82 14.13
C ARG A 99 -3.55 19.02 14.25
N ASN A 100 -2.92 19.64 13.26
CA ASN A 100 -1.50 19.95 13.30
C ASN A 100 -1.14 20.78 14.53
N ARG A 101 -1.87 21.86 14.79
CA ARG A 101 -1.67 22.70 15.99
C ARG A 101 -1.85 21.90 17.28
N LYS A 102 -2.86 21.04 17.39
CA LYS A 102 -3.08 20.20 18.57
C LYS A 102 -1.96 19.21 18.83
N PHE A 103 -1.39 18.60 17.81
CA PHE A 103 -0.21 17.75 17.97
C PHE A 103 0.96 18.56 18.54
N THR A 104 1.18 19.76 18.04
CA THR A 104 2.21 20.68 18.56
C THR A 104 1.92 21.11 20.00
N ASP A 105 0.70 21.55 20.30
CA ASP A 105 0.29 22.05 21.62
C ASP A 105 0.41 20.98 22.72
N TYR A 106 0.11 19.73 22.37
CA TYR A 106 0.24 18.60 23.29
C TYR A 106 1.63 17.96 23.30
N GLY A 107 2.56 18.44 22.49
CA GLY A 107 3.93 17.93 22.42
C GLY A 107 4.02 16.52 21.81
N PHE A 108 3.07 16.10 20.99
CA PHE A 108 3.16 14.86 20.24
C PHE A 108 3.83 15.10 18.87
N PRO A 109 4.93 14.41 18.57
CA PRO A 109 5.54 14.52 17.25
C PRO A 109 4.61 13.93 16.18
N ILE A 110 4.51 14.62 15.05
CA ILE A 110 3.81 14.16 13.87
C ILE A 110 4.64 14.52 12.64
N ASP A 111 4.72 13.60 11.71
CA ASP A 111 5.48 13.77 10.47
C ASP A 111 4.56 13.93 9.26
N VAL A 112 3.41 13.28 9.26
CA VAL A 112 2.48 13.31 8.12
C VAL A 112 1.03 13.29 8.59
N LEU A 113 0.24 14.22 8.05
CA LEU A 113 -1.22 14.22 8.15
C LEU A 113 -1.83 13.69 6.85
N TRP A 114 -2.70 12.71 6.96
CA TRP A 114 -3.43 12.16 5.83
C TRP A 114 -4.88 12.61 5.83
N SER A 115 -5.35 12.99 4.67
CA SER A 115 -6.77 13.05 4.36
C SER A 115 -7.19 11.76 3.67
N ASP A 116 -8.25 11.11 4.15
CA ASP A 116 -8.85 9.98 3.46
C ASP A 116 -9.70 10.48 2.27
N ILE A 117 -10.49 9.63 1.64
CA ILE A 117 -11.21 9.93 0.38
C ILE A 117 -12.11 11.17 0.42
N GLU A 118 -12.50 11.64 1.60
CA GLU A 118 -13.37 12.79 1.82
C GLU A 118 -12.76 14.14 1.40
N TRP A 119 -11.46 14.19 1.06
CA TRP A 119 -10.85 15.37 0.46
C TRP A 119 -11.41 15.68 -0.93
N ALA A 120 -11.85 14.62 -1.64
CA ALA A 120 -12.33 14.72 -3.00
C ALA A 120 -13.78 15.24 -3.05
N GLN A 121 -14.12 15.91 -4.15
CA GLN A 121 -15.48 16.33 -4.42
C GLN A 121 -16.40 15.11 -4.51
N GLN A 122 -17.55 15.18 -3.85
CA GLN A 122 -18.57 14.15 -3.95
C GLN A 122 -19.54 14.46 -5.10
N TYR A 123 -19.96 13.42 -5.80
CA TYR A 123 -21.10 13.50 -6.71
C TYR A 123 -22.43 13.52 -5.95
N ASP A 124 -23.41 14.18 -6.51
CA ASP A 124 -24.74 14.28 -5.90
C ASP A 124 -25.53 12.96 -5.94
N ASP A 125 -25.19 12.01 -6.85
CA ASP A 125 -25.89 10.72 -6.98
C ASP A 125 -25.16 9.74 -7.92
N PRO A 126 -25.12 8.43 -7.61
CA PRO A 126 -25.01 7.79 -6.31
C PRO A 126 -23.58 7.82 -5.82
N ALA A 127 -23.40 8.14 -4.57
CA ALA A 127 -22.20 8.05 -3.75
C ALA A 127 -20.87 7.73 -4.47
N GLY A 128 -20.29 8.70 -5.15
CA GLY A 128 -18.99 8.61 -5.79
C GLY A 128 -18.14 9.82 -5.48
N TYR A 129 -16.84 9.70 -5.73
CA TYR A 129 -15.88 10.78 -5.56
C TYR A 129 -15.27 11.14 -6.92
N GLU A 130 -15.14 12.42 -7.18
CA GLU A 130 -14.40 12.93 -8.32
C GLU A 130 -12.94 13.14 -7.88
N TYR A 131 -12.08 12.14 -8.15
CA TYR A 131 -10.69 12.21 -7.74
C TYR A 131 -9.92 13.29 -8.47
N PHE A 132 -8.90 13.82 -7.79
CA PHE A 132 -8.05 14.94 -8.22
C PHE A 132 -8.75 16.31 -8.28
N ILE A 133 -9.97 16.42 -7.73
CA ILE A 133 -10.67 17.69 -7.50
C ILE A 133 -10.96 17.78 -6.00
N PHE A 134 -10.46 18.83 -5.36
CA PHE A 134 -10.80 19.11 -3.97
C PHE A 134 -12.28 19.44 -3.82
N ASN A 135 -12.89 18.98 -2.74
CA ASN A 135 -14.23 19.39 -2.38
C ASN A 135 -14.24 20.90 -2.06
N PRO A 136 -14.88 21.75 -2.89
CA PRO A 136 -14.80 23.20 -2.74
C PRO A 136 -15.49 23.73 -1.48
N ALA A 137 -16.36 22.93 -0.85
CA ALA A 137 -16.99 23.29 0.42
C ALA A 137 -16.03 23.17 1.60
N ASN A 138 -14.99 22.32 1.47
CA ASN A 138 -14.07 21.98 2.56
C ASN A 138 -12.64 22.44 2.29
N PHE A 139 -12.30 22.77 1.05
CA PHE A 139 -10.97 23.13 0.58
C PHE A 139 -11.03 24.25 -0.45
N THR A 140 -11.17 25.49 0.00
CA THR A 140 -11.04 26.66 -0.87
C THR A 140 -9.56 26.91 -1.20
N GLU A 141 -9.27 27.60 -2.31
CA GLU A 141 -7.90 27.97 -2.70
C GLU A 141 -7.18 28.74 -1.57
N THR A 142 -7.87 29.63 -0.89
CA THR A 142 -7.30 30.38 0.23
C THR A 142 -6.92 29.47 1.39
N GLN A 143 -7.80 28.51 1.75
CA GLN A 143 -7.53 27.56 2.82
C GLN A 143 -6.40 26.59 2.46
N ILE A 144 -6.33 26.14 1.20
CA ILE A 144 -5.22 25.29 0.73
C ILE A 144 -3.89 26.04 0.81
N THR A 145 -3.86 27.31 0.38
CA THR A 145 -2.67 28.15 0.46
C THR A 145 -2.22 28.35 1.90
N GLN A 146 -3.16 28.66 2.80
CA GLN A 146 -2.87 28.80 4.22
C GLN A 146 -2.37 27.49 4.84
N MET A 147 -3.03 26.37 4.55
CA MET A 147 -2.65 25.04 5.05
C MET A 147 -1.22 24.68 4.62
N ASN A 148 -0.87 24.90 3.37
CA ASN A 148 0.48 24.64 2.88
C ASN A 148 1.52 25.50 3.62
N SER A 149 1.22 26.80 3.84
CA SER A 149 2.12 27.68 4.58
C SER A 149 2.32 27.25 6.04
N GLU A 150 1.26 26.77 6.72
CA GLU A 150 1.35 26.34 8.12
C GLU A 150 2.00 24.96 8.32
N ILE A 151 1.98 24.09 7.29
CA ILE A 151 2.55 22.74 7.39
C ILE A 151 4.02 22.71 6.94
N GLU A 152 4.45 23.67 6.13
CA GLU A 152 5.84 23.77 5.65
C GLU A 152 6.81 24.34 6.72
N GLU A 153 6.30 24.94 7.81
CA GLU A 153 7.10 25.42 8.94
C GLU A 153 7.38 24.30 9.97
#